data_3295ad8c98e18826cc7d56fb501400ea
#
_entry.id   3295ad8c98e18826cc7d56fb501400ea
#
_cell.length_a   1.000
_cell.length_b   1.000
_cell.length_c   1.000
_cell.angle_alpha   90.00
_cell.angle_beta   90.00
_cell.angle_gamma   90.00
#
_symmetry.space_group_name_H-M   'P 1'
#
loop_
_entity.id
_entity.type
_entity.pdbx_description
1 polymer ?
#
loop_
_entity_poly.entity_id
_entity_poly.type
_entity_poly.pdbx_seq_one_letter_code
_entity_poly.pdbx_strand_id
1 'polypeptide(L)'
;MTKFEAKICVFLKVDFAFVGVVLHDTMKKTILGLSQEKRFMAGKSYRRGEKGHGKKNIRWNFIYMYWNFLMIASIKMIFVDEPKAKKLLSEAVYVTTDTVDPANDGKAVIVSAPFKLVEPAYDDEMGLTLDSIRISRKKERTEYERKQNDEDGWKEKLVWNQEGASEEYIGEGMVGGYTLSEDFIHMIRMTGTWKDYDEQVLKELGYAFVSDPSYSQGYFIEPLDQTERSYQYYLENDIRYSYSYADFKDGDKVTAIGIQDGQTLKKAPGMTEYLMKGEMDMETAIKEGGATGIGLQIFSIAISLIFMLGGVLMFVIKR
;
A
#
# COMPACT_ATOMS: atom_id res chain seq x y z
N MET A 1 32.18 -18.99 7.54
CA MET A 1 30.84 -18.52 7.98
C MET A 1 30.67 -18.88 9.46
N THR A 2 30.61 -17.89 10.32
CA THR A 2 30.45 -18.09 11.76
C THR A 2 28.99 -18.43 12.10
N LYS A 3 28.76 -19.18 13.20
CA LYS A 3 27.39 -19.50 13.70
C LYS A 3 26.51 -18.24 13.89
N PHE A 4 27.12 -17.07 13.96
CA PHE A 4 26.43 -15.78 14.10
C PHE A 4 25.84 -15.30 12.77
N GLU A 5 26.58 -15.46 11.66
CA GLU A 5 26.08 -15.11 10.30
C GLU A 5 24.91 -15.99 9.86
N ALA A 6 24.93 -17.29 10.22
CA ALA A 6 23.83 -18.21 9.92
C ALA A 6 22.53 -17.84 10.67
N LYS A 7 22.61 -17.34 11.91
CA LYS A 7 21.44 -16.87 12.67
C LYS A 7 20.84 -15.56 12.12
N ILE A 8 21.68 -14.64 11.64
CA ILE A 8 21.24 -13.41 11.01
C ILE A 8 20.52 -13.70 9.68
N CYS A 9 21.06 -14.65 8.87
CA CYS A 9 20.41 -15.07 7.62
C CYS A 9 19.01 -15.68 7.80
N VAL A 10 18.75 -16.40 8.87
CA VAL A 10 17.42 -16.97 9.16
C VAL A 10 16.45 -15.88 9.59
N PHE A 11 16.91 -14.86 10.34
CA PHE A 11 16.05 -13.75 10.78
C PHE A 11 15.68 -12.79 9.63
N LEU A 12 16.50 -12.70 8.57
CA LEU A 12 16.29 -11.82 7.43
C LEU A 12 15.37 -12.41 6.34
N LYS A 13 14.90 -13.65 6.51
CA LYS A 13 13.93 -14.30 5.58
C LYS A 13 12.46 -14.03 5.90
N VAL A 14 12.15 -13.20 6.87
CA VAL A 14 10.77 -12.84 7.20
C VAL A 14 10.21 -11.93 6.10
N ASP A 15 9.11 -12.37 5.50
CA ASP A 15 8.43 -11.64 4.44
C ASP A 15 7.74 -10.40 5.02
N PHE A 16 8.29 -9.21 4.75
CA PHE A 16 7.90 -7.94 5.38
C PHE A 16 6.46 -7.51 5.01
N ALA A 17 5.94 -7.93 3.85
CA ALA A 17 4.57 -7.65 3.47
C ALA A 17 3.59 -8.33 4.45
N PHE A 18 3.84 -9.60 4.80
CA PHE A 18 3.01 -10.34 5.75
C PHE A 18 3.08 -9.76 7.17
N VAL A 19 4.29 -9.35 7.61
CA VAL A 19 4.48 -8.75 8.95
C VAL A 19 3.85 -7.36 9.04
N GLY A 20 3.89 -6.56 7.96
CA GLY A 20 3.22 -5.25 7.87
C GLY A 20 1.70 -5.38 8.03
N VAL A 21 1.08 -6.32 7.34
CA VAL A 21 -0.36 -6.61 7.42
C VAL A 21 -0.75 -7.11 8.82
N VAL A 22 0.02 -8.05 9.39
CA VAL A 22 -0.24 -8.59 10.74
C VAL A 22 -0.09 -7.52 11.83
N LEU A 23 0.92 -6.64 11.72
CA LEU A 23 1.10 -5.52 12.67
C LEU A 23 0.00 -4.48 12.53
N HIS A 24 -0.41 -4.13 11.31
CA HIS A 24 -1.51 -3.20 11.07
C HIS A 24 -2.83 -3.73 11.65
N ASP A 25 -3.15 -5.00 11.41
CA ASP A 25 -4.36 -5.65 11.92
C ASP A 25 -4.32 -5.81 13.45
N THR A 26 -3.16 -6.17 14.00
CA THR A 26 -2.95 -6.26 15.46
C THR A 26 -3.05 -4.89 16.13
N MET A 27 -2.47 -3.83 15.52
CA MET A 27 -2.61 -2.46 16.03
C MET A 27 -4.06 -1.98 15.95
N LYS A 28 -4.77 -2.25 14.83
CA LYS A 28 -6.19 -1.91 14.66
C LYS A 28 -7.08 -2.62 15.68
N LYS A 29 -6.87 -3.92 15.92
CA LYS A 29 -7.57 -4.71 16.96
C LYS A 29 -7.27 -4.22 18.37
N THR A 30 -6.03 -3.83 18.66
CA THR A 30 -5.64 -3.29 19.98
C THR A 30 -6.24 -1.91 20.21
N ILE A 31 -6.29 -1.03 19.19
CA ILE A 31 -6.93 0.29 19.27
C ILE A 31 -8.44 0.15 19.42
N LEU A 32 -9.08 -0.75 18.65
CA LEU A 32 -10.51 -1.07 18.76
C LEU A 32 -10.85 -1.70 20.12
N GLY A 33 -10.03 -2.64 20.62
CA GLY A 33 -10.19 -3.23 21.97
C GLY A 33 -10.14 -2.19 23.08
N LEU A 34 -9.23 -1.22 22.98
CA LEU A 34 -9.14 -0.09 23.91
C LEU A 34 -10.35 0.86 23.82
N SER A 35 -10.95 0.98 22.63
CA SER A 35 -12.20 1.73 22.43
C SER A 35 -13.42 1.03 23.05
N GLN A 36 -13.53 -0.30 22.90
CA GLN A 36 -14.60 -1.09 23.50
C GLN A 36 -14.49 -1.17 25.05
N GLU A 37 -13.27 -1.28 25.58
CA GLU A 37 -13.05 -1.28 27.02
C GLU A 37 -13.45 0.07 27.66
N LYS A 38 -13.26 1.18 26.93
CA LYS A 38 -13.79 2.49 27.37
C LYS A 38 -15.32 2.51 27.40
N ARG A 39 -16.03 1.84 26.49
CA ARG A 39 -17.50 1.75 26.51
C ARG A 39 -18.00 0.89 27.67
N PHE A 40 -17.29 -0.18 28.02
CA PHE A 40 -17.69 -1.06 29.14
C PHE A 40 -17.46 -0.43 30.52
N MET A 41 -16.46 0.45 30.65
CA MET A 41 -16.14 1.12 31.93
C MET A 41 -16.97 2.37 32.23
N ALA A 42 -17.68 2.93 31.24
CA ALA A 42 -18.58 4.07 31.46
C ALA A 42 -19.86 3.70 32.25
N GLY A 43 -20.14 2.40 32.39
CA GLY A 43 -21.31 1.87 33.13
C GLY A 43 -21.08 1.44 34.58
N LYS A 44 -19.84 1.50 35.11
CA LYS A 44 -19.54 1.11 36.49
C LYS A 44 -19.07 2.27 37.34
N SER A 45 -19.91 2.60 38.29
CA SER A 45 -19.76 3.49 39.43
C SER A 45 -18.33 3.56 40.00
N TYR A 46 -17.89 4.77 40.14
CA TYR A 46 -16.81 5.34 40.92
C TYR A 46 -16.48 4.55 42.20
N ARG A 47 -15.38 3.78 42.19
CA ARG A 47 -14.60 3.47 43.39
C ARG A 47 -13.21 4.08 43.26
N ARG A 48 -12.95 5.01 44.17
CA ARG A 48 -11.73 5.79 44.31
C ARG A 48 -10.55 4.89 44.74
N GLY A 49 -9.44 4.95 43.98
CA GLY A 49 -8.14 4.60 44.53
C GLY A 49 -7.49 3.32 43.98
N GLU A 50 -7.05 3.33 42.73
CA GLU A 50 -5.85 2.56 42.32
C GLU A 50 -5.11 3.29 41.20
N LYS A 51 -3.83 3.61 41.47
CA LYS A 51 -2.99 4.39 40.57
C LYS A 51 -2.71 3.59 39.28
N GLY A 52 -3.22 4.08 38.16
CA GLY A 52 -3.10 3.49 36.83
C GLY A 52 -1.67 3.46 36.25
N HIS A 53 -0.74 2.76 36.89
CA HIS A 53 0.65 2.60 36.41
C HIS A 53 0.79 1.54 35.32
N GLY A 54 -0.13 0.56 35.23
CA GLY A 54 -0.06 -0.52 34.25
C GLY A 54 -0.35 -0.11 32.79
N LYS A 55 -1.29 0.82 32.57
CA LYS A 55 -1.72 1.20 31.20
C LYS A 55 -0.69 2.04 30.42
N LYS A 56 0.16 2.81 31.10
CA LYS A 56 1.22 3.60 30.44
C LYS A 56 2.34 2.72 29.88
N ASN A 57 2.71 1.64 30.56
CA ASN A 57 3.81 0.78 30.15
C ASN A 57 3.52 -0.02 28.88
N ILE A 58 2.28 -0.45 28.66
CA ILE A 58 1.87 -1.22 27.46
C ILE A 58 2.04 -0.37 26.20
N ARG A 59 1.61 0.90 26.19
CA ARG A 59 1.72 1.79 25.03
C ARG A 59 3.19 2.05 24.64
N TRP A 60 4.08 2.23 25.60
CA TRP A 60 5.50 2.46 25.33
C TRP A 60 6.20 1.23 24.79
N ASN A 61 5.84 0.02 25.23
CA ASN A 61 6.39 -1.23 24.71
C ASN A 61 6.02 -1.43 23.22
N PHE A 62 4.80 -1.09 22.81
CA PHE A 62 4.39 -1.16 21.40
C PHE A 62 5.14 -0.15 20.53
N ILE A 63 5.31 1.08 20.99
CA ILE A 63 6.07 2.11 20.28
C ILE A 63 7.52 1.66 20.10
N TYR A 64 8.14 1.15 21.18
CA TYR A 64 9.50 0.63 21.17
C TYR A 64 9.65 -0.56 20.18
N MET A 65 8.73 -1.51 20.20
CA MET A 65 8.73 -2.65 19.28
C MET A 65 8.60 -2.21 17.81
N TYR A 66 7.72 -1.26 17.53
CA TYR A 66 7.53 -0.70 16.19
C TYR A 66 8.79 -0.03 15.65
N TRP A 67 9.46 0.82 16.44
CA TRP A 67 10.69 1.50 16.03
C TRP A 67 11.87 0.54 15.84
N ASN A 68 11.99 -0.50 16.68
CA ASN A 68 13.00 -1.55 16.46
C ASN A 68 12.74 -2.31 15.16
N PHE A 69 11.49 -2.60 14.84
CA PHE A 69 11.13 -3.24 13.59
C PHE A 69 11.49 -2.36 12.38
N LEU A 70 11.16 -1.07 12.41
CA LEU A 70 11.54 -0.12 11.36
C LEU A 70 13.06 -0.03 11.19
N MET A 71 13.81 -0.05 12.29
CA MET A 71 15.27 -0.04 12.25
C MET A 71 15.83 -1.29 11.55
N ILE A 72 15.32 -2.47 11.90
CA ILE A 72 15.75 -3.73 11.27
C ILE A 72 15.42 -3.73 9.78
N ALA A 73 14.22 -3.27 9.40
CA ALA A 73 13.79 -3.15 8.02
C ALA A 73 14.69 -2.19 7.23
N SER A 74 15.03 -1.02 7.80
CA SER A 74 15.92 -0.03 7.17
C SER A 74 17.34 -0.56 7.02
N ILE A 75 17.88 -1.27 8.02
CA ILE A 75 19.19 -1.92 7.94
C ILE A 75 19.21 -2.97 6.81
N LYS A 76 18.17 -3.83 6.75
CA LYS A 76 18.06 -4.81 5.67
C LYS A 76 18.05 -4.12 4.30
N MET A 77 17.27 -3.07 4.14
CA MET A 77 17.15 -2.34 2.88
C MET A 77 18.49 -1.74 2.44
N ILE A 78 19.24 -1.09 3.34
CA ILE A 78 20.52 -0.45 3.02
C ILE A 78 21.64 -1.48 2.75
N PHE A 79 21.74 -2.52 3.58
CA PHE A 79 22.91 -3.41 3.54
C PHE A 79 22.69 -4.69 2.74
N VAL A 80 21.46 -5.03 2.41
CA VAL A 80 21.12 -6.27 1.70
C VAL A 80 20.42 -5.99 0.37
N ASP A 81 19.32 -5.24 0.41
CA ASP A 81 18.46 -5.12 -0.76
C ASP A 81 19.02 -4.11 -1.78
N GLU A 82 19.54 -2.97 -1.34
CA GLU A 82 20.12 -1.96 -2.23
C GLU A 82 21.41 -2.43 -2.94
N PRO A 83 22.40 -3.06 -2.27
CA PRO A 83 23.57 -3.61 -2.98
C PRO A 83 23.20 -4.69 -4.00
N LYS A 84 22.17 -5.53 -3.70
CA LYS A 84 21.68 -6.53 -4.65
C LYS A 84 21.03 -5.88 -5.87
N ALA A 85 20.20 -4.86 -5.64
CA ALA A 85 19.57 -4.10 -6.72
C ALA A 85 20.61 -3.40 -7.59
N LYS A 86 21.59 -2.74 -7.00
CA LYS A 86 22.69 -2.09 -7.74
C LYS A 86 23.49 -3.09 -8.57
N LYS A 87 23.84 -4.24 -8.02
CA LYS A 87 24.53 -5.29 -8.75
C LYS A 87 23.67 -5.79 -9.91
N LEU A 88 22.39 -6.11 -9.65
CA LEU A 88 21.47 -6.57 -10.67
C LEU A 88 21.34 -5.56 -11.82
N LEU A 89 21.17 -4.28 -11.50
CA LEU A 89 21.05 -3.22 -12.51
C LEU A 89 22.35 -2.94 -13.25
N SER A 90 23.52 -3.12 -12.62
CA SER A 90 24.82 -2.96 -13.32
C SER A 90 25.10 -4.04 -14.36
N GLU A 91 24.42 -5.19 -14.23
CA GLU A 91 24.50 -6.34 -15.14
C GLU A 91 23.27 -6.42 -16.07
N ALA A 92 22.34 -5.45 -15.98
CA ALA A 92 21.09 -5.45 -16.72
C ALA A 92 21.34 -5.31 -18.23
N VAL A 93 20.50 -5.99 -19.01
CA VAL A 93 20.52 -5.91 -20.47
C VAL A 93 19.43 -4.95 -20.94
N TYR A 94 19.79 -3.98 -21.77
CA TYR A 94 18.83 -3.05 -22.35
C TYR A 94 18.26 -3.63 -23.64
N VAL A 95 16.92 -3.71 -23.72
CA VAL A 95 16.19 -4.32 -24.82
C VAL A 95 15.25 -3.29 -25.44
N THR A 96 15.43 -3.05 -26.74
CA THR A 96 14.59 -2.12 -27.54
C THR A 96 13.79 -2.84 -28.62
N THR A 97 13.85 -4.15 -28.65
CA THR A 97 13.18 -4.97 -29.68
C THR A 97 12.01 -5.73 -29.07
N ASP A 98 11.02 -6.03 -29.88
CA ASP A 98 9.88 -6.87 -29.48
C ASP A 98 10.26 -8.37 -29.40
N THR A 99 11.52 -8.71 -29.70
CA THR A 99 12.01 -10.08 -29.70
C THR A 99 12.70 -10.41 -28.39
N VAL A 100 12.20 -11.43 -27.71
CA VAL A 100 12.80 -11.94 -26.49
C VAL A 100 14.02 -12.79 -26.81
N ASP A 101 15.20 -12.40 -26.31
CA ASP A 101 16.43 -13.17 -26.48
C ASP A 101 16.58 -14.18 -25.33
N PRO A 102 16.57 -15.51 -25.62
CA PRO A 102 16.75 -16.54 -24.60
C PRO A 102 18.07 -16.44 -23.83
N ALA A 103 19.10 -15.79 -24.41
CA ALA A 103 20.40 -15.59 -23.74
C ALA A 103 20.33 -14.67 -22.53
N ASN A 104 19.22 -13.95 -22.37
CA ASN A 104 18.96 -13.06 -21.23
C ASN A 104 18.13 -13.72 -20.12
N ASP A 105 17.80 -15.00 -20.27
CA ASP A 105 17.03 -15.72 -19.25
C ASP A 105 17.71 -15.71 -17.88
N GLY A 106 16.94 -15.39 -16.83
CA GLY A 106 17.43 -15.19 -15.47
C GLY A 106 18.17 -13.88 -15.21
N LYS A 107 18.40 -13.03 -16.22
CA LYS A 107 19.04 -11.72 -16.04
C LYS A 107 18.01 -10.61 -15.84
N ALA A 108 18.47 -9.50 -15.25
CA ALA A 108 17.71 -8.27 -15.28
C ALA A 108 17.70 -7.71 -16.70
N VAL A 109 16.52 -7.31 -17.14
CA VAL A 109 16.32 -6.64 -18.42
C VAL A 109 15.59 -5.32 -18.21
N ILE A 110 15.98 -4.32 -19.00
CA ILE A 110 15.32 -3.02 -19.11
C ILE A 110 14.70 -2.99 -20.50
N VAL A 111 13.37 -3.03 -20.55
CA VAL A 111 12.62 -3.10 -21.80
C VAL A 111 11.95 -1.77 -22.06
N SER A 112 12.30 -1.10 -23.14
CA SER A 112 11.67 0.14 -23.58
C SER A 112 10.87 -0.12 -24.86
N ALA A 113 9.53 -0.21 -24.72
CA ALA A 113 8.62 -0.62 -25.79
C ALA A 113 7.18 -0.15 -25.52
N PRO A 114 6.27 -0.22 -26.50
CA PRO A 114 4.86 0.02 -26.27
C PRO A 114 4.26 -0.96 -25.24
N PHE A 115 3.46 -0.44 -24.32
CA PHE A 115 2.63 -1.23 -23.44
C PHE A 115 1.40 -1.76 -24.21
N LYS A 116 1.05 -3.00 -23.98
CA LYS A 116 -0.16 -3.61 -24.52
C LYS A 116 -1.00 -4.15 -23.37
N LEU A 117 -2.21 -3.64 -23.23
CA LEU A 117 -3.20 -4.20 -22.32
C LEU A 117 -3.87 -5.41 -23.01
N VAL A 118 -3.63 -6.61 -22.50
CA VAL A 118 -4.16 -7.86 -23.06
C VAL A 118 -5.54 -8.14 -22.50
N GLU A 119 -5.66 -8.04 -21.17
CA GLU A 119 -6.91 -8.19 -20.45
C GLU A 119 -7.01 -7.11 -19.37
N PRO A 120 -8.07 -6.29 -19.37
CA PRO A 120 -8.29 -5.28 -18.33
C PRO A 120 -8.63 -5.92 -16.98
N ALA A 121 -8.34 -5.21 -15.90
CA ALA A 121 -8.68 -5.65 -14.55
C ALA A 121 -10.19 -5.70 -14.36
N TYR A 122 -10.67 -6.81 -13.79
CA TYR A 122 -12.09 -7.09 -13.55
C TYR A 122 -12.35 -7.27 -12.04
N ASP A 123 -13.27 -6.48 -11.51
CA ASP A 123 -13.80 -6.62 -10.17
C ASP A 123 -15.02 -7.54 -10.22
N ASP A 124 -14.87 -8.78 -9.82
CA ASP A 124 -15.89 -9.81 -9.89
C ASP A 124 -17.03 -9.61 -8.89
N GLU A 125 -16.78 -8.94 -7.75
CA GLU A 125 -17.83 -8.62 -6.77
C GLU A 125 -18.77 -7.51 -7.27
N MET A 126 -18.21 -6.51 -7.95
CA MET A 126 -18.97 -5.39 -8.48
C MET A 126 -19.45 -5.64 -9.91
N GLY A 127 -18.92 -6.66 -10.60
CA GLY A 127 -19.18 -6.93 -12.00
C GLY A 127 -18.62 -5.85 -12.95
N LEU A 128 -17.57 -5.15 -12.53
CA LEU A 128 -17.07 -3.96 -13.21
C LEU A 128 -15.69 -4.20 -13.83
N THR A 129 -15.59 -3.98 -15.14
CA THR A 129 -14.31 -3.97 -15.87
C THR A 129 -13.80 -2.54 -15.98
N LEU A 130 -12.55 -2.30 -15.62
CA LEU A 130 -11.89 -1.01 -15.74
C LEU A 130 -10.66 -1.15 -16.65
N ASP A 131 -10.52 -0.22 -17.61
CA ASP A 131 -9.47 -0.23 -18.63
C ASP A 131 -8.09 0.12 -18.04
N SER A 132 -7.60 -0.76 -17.20
CA SER A 132 -6.30 -0.69 -16.54
C SER A 132 -5.80 -2.10 -16.23
N ILE A 133 -4.48 -2.28 -16.20
CA ILE A 133 -3.85 -3.55 -15.83
C ILE A 133 -3.96 -3.86 -14.32
N ARG A 134 -4.13 -2.83 -13.47
CA ARG A 134 -4.22 -2.98 -12.01
C ARG A 134 -5.13 -1.91 -11.44
N ILE A 135 -6.07 -2.34 -10.63
CA ILE A 135 -7.01 -1.48 -9.91
C ILE A 135 -7.05 -1.85 -8.43
N SER A 136 -7.44 -0.90 -7.60
CA SER A 136 -7.71 -1.13 -6.18
C SER A 136 -9.01 -0.45 -5.80
N ARG A 137 -9.98 -1.25 -5.34
CA ARG A 137 -11.26 -0.79 -4.82
C ARG A 137 -11.12 -0.45 -3.34
N LYS A 138 -11.53 0.74 -2.98
CA LYS A 138 -11.70 1.18 -1.60
C LYS A 138 -13.19 1.26 -1.29
N LYS A 139 -13.62 0.60 -0.22
CA LYS A 139 -14.97 0.71 0.33
C LYS A 139 -14.98 1.64 1.53
N GLU A 140 -15.91 2.57 1.59
CA GLU A 140 -16.14 3.45 2.72
C GLU A 140 -17.60 3.30 3.21
N ARG A 141 -17.77 3.48 4.52
CA ARG A 141 -19.07 3.45 5.18
C ARG A 141 -19.24 4.68 6.06
N THR A 142 -20.44 5.23 6.12
CA THR A 142 -20.76 6.31 7.04
C THR A 142 -20.98 5.80 8.46
N GLU A 143 -20.36 6.48 9.42
CA GLU A 143 -20.51 6.23 10.85
C GLU A 143 -20.60 7.56 11.61
N TYR A 144 -21.35 7.57 12.74
CA TYR A 144 -21.33 8.72 13.63
C TYR A 144 -20.05 8.79 14.44
N GLU A 145 -19.25 9.84 14.23
CA GLU A 145 -18.11 10.17 15.08
C GLU A 145 -18.54 11.20 16.14
N ARG A 146 -18.36 10.83 17.41
CA ARG A 146 -18.62 11.71 18.54
C ARG A 146 -17.35 12.43 18.93
N LYS A 147 -17.34 13.76 18.77
CA LYS A 147 -16.22 14.62 19.24
C LYS A 147 -16.67 15.48 20.42
N GLN A 148 -15.84 15.53 21.46
CA GLN A 148 -16.01 16.48 22.55
C GLN A 148 -15.51 17.83 22.09
N ASN A 149 -16.36 18.85 22.19
CA ASN A 149 -16.02 20.23 21.92
C ASN A 149 -15.99 20.98 23.25
N ASP A 150 -14.93 21.77 23.51
CA ASP A 150 -14.73 22.44 24.81
C ASP A 150 -15.82 23.49 25.13
N GLU A 151 -16.48 24.03 24.10
CA GLU A 151 -17.51 25.08 24.23
C GLU A 151 -18.96 24.56 24.27
N ASP A 152 -19.29 23.49 23.52
CA ASP A 152 -20.68 23.07 23.29
C ASP A 152 -20.97 21.62 23.76
N GLY A 153 -20.02 20.93 24.38
CA GLY A 153 -20.21 19.55 24.80
C GLY A 153 -19.94 18.56 23.66
N TRP A 154 -20.68 17.44 23.60
CA TRP A 154 -20.52 16.40 22.61
C TRP A 154 -21.29 16.74 21.33
N LYS A 155 -20.56 16.76 20.18
CA LYS A 155 -21.17 16.83 18.84
C LYS A 155 -20.99 15.51 18.12
N GLU A 156 -22.06 15.02 17.52
CA GLU A 156 -22.03 13.86 16.63
C GLU A 156 -21.98 14.36 15.18
N LYS A 157 -21.03 13.84 14.42
CA LYS A 157 -20.87 14.13 13.00
C LYS A 157 -20.82 12.83 12.22
N LEU A 158 -21.58 12.73 11.16
CA LEU A 158 -21.50 11.64 10.21
C LEU A 158 -20.20 11.79 9.40
N VAL A 159 -19.39 10.75 9.36
CA VAL A 159 -18.11 10.73 8.65
C VAL A 159 -17.97 9.45 7.84
N TRP A 160 -17.26 9.54 6.71
CA TRP A 160 -16.90 8.39 5.92
C TRP A 160 -15.65 7.73 6.49
N ASN A 161 -15.73 6.46 6.82
CA ASN A 161 -14.61 5.64 7.29
C ASN A 161 -14.38 4.48 6.33
N GLN A 162 -13.11 4.17 6.06
CA GLN A 162 -12.78 3.01 5.26
C GLN A 162 -13.22 1.73 5.98
N GLU A 163 -13.98 0.89 5.26
CA GLU A 163 -14.41 -0.43 5.73
C GLU A 163 -13.48 -1.51 5.17
N GLY A 164 -12.72 -2.14 6.07
CA GLY A 164 -11.79 -3.20 5.67
C GLY A 164 -10.49 -2.71 5.02
N ALA A 165 -9.80 -3.61 4.36
CA ALA A 165 -8.67 -3.31 3.48
C ALA A 165 -9.19 -3.00 2.07
N SER A 166 -8.40 -2.24 1.29
CA SER A 166 -8.69 -2.11 -0.13
C SER A 166 -8.43 -3.44 -0.83
N GLU A 167 -9.26 -3.76 -1.80
CA GLU A 167 -9.17 -4.98 -2.59
C GLU A 167 -8.52 -4.68 -3.93
N GLU A 168 -7.66 -5.57 -4.39
CA GLU A 168 -6.89 -5.39 -5.62
C GLU A 168 -7.30 -6.41 -6.66
N TYR A 169 -7.43 -5.95 -7.90
CA TYR A 169 -7.72 -6.77 -9.07
C TYR A 169 -6.69 -6.44 -10.14
N ILE A 170 -6.24 -7.47 -10.84
CA ILE A 170 -5.23 -7.36 -11.89
C ILE A 170 -5.76 -7.95 -13.20
N GLY A 171 -5.31 -7.37 -14.30
CA GLY A 171 -5.50 -7.90 -15.65
C GLY A 171 -4.21 -8.50 -16.18
N GLU A 172 -4.13 -8.62 -17.50
CA GLU A 172 -2.94 -9.09 -18.20
C GLU A 172 -2.37 -8.00 -19.12
N GLY A 173 -1.05 -7.93 -19.20
CA GLY A 173 -0.37 -6.95 -20.06
C GLY A 173 1.01 -7.39 -20.53
N MET A 174 1.48 -6.71 -21.56
CA MET A 174 2.78 -6.96 -22.17
C MET A 174 3.55 -5.65 -22.36
N VAL A 175 4.88 -5.74 -22.38
CA VAL A 175 5.77 -4.66 -22.81
C VAL A 175 6.70 -5.23 -23.87
N GLY A 176 6.58 -4.75 -25.11
CA GLY A 176 7.23 -5.39 -26.24
C GLY A 176 6.86 -6.87 -26.36
N GLY A 177 7.85 -7.75 -26.44
CA GLY A 177 7.64 -9.21 -26.49
C GLY A 177 7.43 -9.90 -25.13
N TYR A 178 7.40 -9.16 -24.03
CA TYR A 178 7.36 -9.73 -22.68
C TYR A 178 5.97 -9.62 -22.04
N THR A 179 5.42 -10.75 -21.61
CA THR A 179 4.23 -10.79 -20.74
C THR A 179 4.63 -10.39 -19.32
N LEU A 180 3.85 -9.55 -18.68
CA LEU A 180 4.08 -9.15 -17.28
C LEU A 180 3.52 -10.23 -16.34
N SER A 181 4.33 -10.70 -15.38
CA SER A 181 3.86 -11.65 -14.39
C SER A 181 3.00 -10.97 -13.33
N GLU A 182 2.18 -11.75 -12.64
CA GLU A 182 1.31 -11.27 -11.55
C GLU A 182 2.10 -10.52 -10.48
N ASP A 183 3.23 -11.06 -10.03
CA ASP A 183 4.10 -10.44 -9.03
C ASP A 183 4.75 -9.13 -9.53
N PHE A 184 4.95 -8.99 -10.84
CA PHE A 184 5.38 -7.74 -11.45
C PHE A 184 4.23 -6.72 -11.47
N ILE A 185 3.02 -7.13 -11.89
CA ILE A 185 1.85 -6.25 -11.97
C ILE A 185 1.50 -5.67 -10.59
N HIS A 186 1.58 -6.48 -9.53
CA HIS A 186 1.39 -6.00 -8.16
C HIS A 186 2.38 -4.91 -7.72
N MET A 187 3.50 -4.76 -8.41
CA MET A 187 4.48 -3.72 -8.11
C MET A 187 4.26 -2.43 -8.90
N ILE A 188 3.40 -2.46 -9.93
CA ILE A 188 3.07 -1.25 -10.70
C ILE A 188 2.33 -0.27 -9.80
N ARG A 189 2.81 0.97 -9.75
CA ARG A 189 2.22 2.01 -8.91
C ARG A 189 0.86 2.45 -9.44
N MET A 190 -0.11 2.52 -8.57
CA MET A 190 -1.43 3.10 -8.86
C MET A 190 -1.38 4.60 -8.57
N THR A 191 -1.46 5.42 -9.61
CA THR A 191 -1.32 6.88 -9.52
C THR A 191 -2.61 7.61 -9.88
N GLY A 192 -3.53 6.94 -10.56
CA GLY A 192 -4.80 7.50 -10.98
C GLY A 192 -5.95 7.21 -10.02
N THR A 193 -6.96 8.09 -10.03
CA THR A 193 -8.28 7.81 -9.45
C THR A 193 -9.25 7.68 -10.62
N TRP A 194 -9.98 6.57 -10.66
CA TRP A 194 -10.91 6.30 -11.75
C TRP A 194 -12.12 7.23 -11.68
N LYS A 195 -12.48 7.82 -12.82
CA LYS A 195 -13.59 8.76 -12.95
C LYS A 195 -14.41 8.55 -14.25
N ASP A 196 -13.88 7.79 -15.17
CA ASP A 196 -14.45 7.61 -16.51
C ASP A 196 -15.38 6.36 -16.50
N TYR A 197 -16.42 6.41 -15.66
CA TYR A 197 -17.41 5.34 -15.56
C TYR A 197 -18.48 5.47 -16.66
N ASP A 198 -18.87 4.33 -17.23
CA ASP A 198 -20.08 4.26 -18.03
C ASP A 198 -21.31 4.25 -17.09
N GLU A 199 -22.06 5.35 -17.10
CA GLU A 199 -23.21 5.54 -16.22
C GLU A 199 -24.34 4.52 -16.49
N GLN A 200 -24.48 4.06 -17.75
CA GLN A 200 -25.49 3.06 -18.09
C GLN A 200 -25.09 1.69 -17.50
N VAL A 201 -23.84 1.30 -17.63
CA VAL A 201 -23.28 0.07 -17.04
C VAL A 201 -23.42 0.11 -15.52
N LEU A 202 -23.05 1.23 -14.88
CA LEU A 202 -23.22 1.38 -13.43
C LEU A 202 -24.67 1.22 -13.00
N LYS A 203 -25.60 1.83 -13.72
CA LYS A 203 -27.03 1.73 -13.42
C LYS A 203 -27.57 0.31 -13.55
N GLU A 204 -27.15 -0.42 -14.58
CA GLU A 204 -27.51 -1.83 -14.76
C GLU A 204 -26.98 -2.70 -13.62
N LEU A 205 -25.82 -2.35 -13.07
CA LEU A 205 -25.23 -3.00 -11.88
C LEU A 205 -25.82 -2.52 -10.55
N GLY A 206 -26.74 -1.56 -10.56
CA GLY A 206 -27.38 -1.03 -9.35
C GLY A 206 -26.61 0.08 -8.64
N TYR A 207 -25.74 0.80 -9.36
CA TYR A 207 -24.92 1.88 -8.83
C TYR A 207 -25.09 3.18 -9.60
N ALA A 208 -24.71 4.29 -8.98
CA ALA A 208 -24.62 5.61 -9.60
C ALA A 208 -23.23 6.23 -9.39
N PHE A 209 -22.78 7.01 -10.36
CA PHE A 209 -21.59 7.83 -10.23
C PHE A 209 -21.89 9.09 -9.43
N VAL A 210 -21.04 9.39 -8.43
CA VAL A 210 -21.16 10.56 -7.56
C VAL A 210 -19.82 11.30 -7.52
N SER A 211 -19.88 12.61 -7.79
CA SER A 211 -18.73 13.50 -7.65
C SER A 211 -18.89 14.38 -6.42
N ASP A 212 -17.98 14.27 -5.46
CA ASP A 212 -17.96 15.08 -4.25
C ASP A 212 -16.67 15.95 -4.21
N PRO A 213 -16.76 17.24 -4.60
CA PRO A 213 -15.61 18.13 -4.67
C PRO A 213 -15.02 18.48 -3.30
N SER A 214 -15.66 18.12 -2.20
CA SER A 214 -15.15 18.32 -0.84
C SER A 214 -14.00 17.37 -0.49
N TYR A 215 -13.81 16.31 -1.29
CA TYR A 215 -12.73 15.34 -1.16
C TYR A 215 -11.73 15.48 -2.31
N SER A 216 -10.44 15.37 -2.01
CA SER A 216 -9.36 15.47 -3.00
C SER A 216 -9.38 14.38 -4.09
N GLN A 217 -10.06 13.26 -3.83
CA GLN A 217 -10.33 12.16 -4.76
C GLN A 217 -11.85 11.93 -4.82
N GLY A 218 -12.60 12.97 -5.14
CA GLY A 218 -14.03 13.04 -5.01
C GLY A 218 -14.84 12.31 -6.09
N TYR A 219 -14.39 11.13 -6.54
CA TYR A 219 -15.09 10.32 -7.53
C TYR A 219 -15.45 8.97 -6.93
N PHE A 220 -16.75 8.74 -6.78
CA PHE A 220 -17.29 7.57 -6.08
C PHE A 220 -18.36 6.91 -6.91
N ILE A 221 -18.64 5.64 -6.62
CA ILE A 221 -19.87 4.97 -7.01
C ILE A 221 -20.63 4.58 -5.74
N GLU A 222 -21.94 4.80 -5.77
CA GLU A 222 -22.82 4.55 -4.65
C GLU A 222 -24.00 3.69 -5.10
N PRO A 223 -24.59 2.84 -4.22
CA PRO A 223 -25.82 2.13 -4.53
C PRO A 223 -26.94 3.07 -4.97
N LEU A 224 -27.72 2.68 -5.98
CA LEU A 224 -28.82 3.50 -6.50
C LEU A 224 -29.87 3.85 -5.45
N ASP A 225 -30.17 2.91 -4.56
CA ASP A 225 -31.14 3.13 -3.47
C ASP A 225 -30.68 4.23 -2.50
N GLN A 226 -29.41 4.52 -2.40
CA GLN A 226 -28.89 5.64 -1.62
C GLN A 226 -29.03 6.96 -2.37
N THR A 227 -28.74 6.98 -3.67
CA THR A 227 -28.73 8.19 -4.50
C THR A 227 -30.14 8.63 -4.93
N GLU A 228 -31.10 7.72 -5.05
CA GLU A 228 -32.47 7.98 -5.46
C GLU A 228 -33.39 8.38 -4.29
N ARG A 229 -32.85 8.55 -3.08
CA ARG A 229 -33.65 9.01 -1.94
C ARG A 229 -34.22 10.42 -2.17
N SER A 230 -35.37 10.68 -1.63
CA SER A 230 -36.05 12.00 -1.72
C SER A 230 -35.33 13.11 -0.96
N TYR A 231 -34.37 12.77 -0.10
CA TYR A 231 -33.58 13.69 0.70
C TYR A 231 -32.11 13.56 0.32
N GLN A 232 -31.42 14.69 0.20
CA GLN A 232 -30.04 14.77 -0.24
C GLN A 232 -29.05 14.78 0.94
N TYR A 233 -29.10 13.79 1.82
CA TYR A 233 -28.13 13.63 2.90
C TYR A 233 -27.86 12.15 3.19
N TYR A 234 -26.65 11.88 3.60
CA TYR A 234 -26.23 10.53 3.93
C TYR A 234 -26.81 10.09 5.29
N LEU A 235 -27.06 8.80 5.39
CA LEU A 235 -27.48 8.14 6.63
C LEU A 235 -26.33 7.32 7.20
N GLU A 236 -26.48 6.88 8.45
CA GLU A 236 -25.57 5.91 9.05
C GLU A 236 -25.62 4.58 8.27
N ASN A 237 -24.46 3.99 8.01
CA ASN A 237 -24.27 2.78 7.20
C ASN A 237 -24.41 2.95 5.69
N ASP A 238 -24.54 4.14 5.16
CA ASP A 238 -24.40 4.36 3.72
C ASP A 238 -22.99 3.96 3.27
N ILE A 239 -22.89 3.41 2.06
CA ILE A 239 -21.64 2.90 1.50
C ILE A 239 -21.29 3.61 0.19
N ARG A 240 -20.00 3.73 -0.07
CA ARG A 240 -19.50 4.19 -1.35
C ARG A 240 -18.20 3.48 -1.70
N TYR A 241 -17.88 3.42 -2.98
CA TYR A 241 -16.66 2.82 -3.50
C TYR A 241 -15.88 3.83 -4.32
N SER A 242 -14.57 3.73 -4.29
CA SER A 242 -13.68 4.47 -5.18
C SER A 242 -12.57 3.55 -5.69
N TYR A 243 -12.09 3.80 -6.90
CA TYR A 243 -11.04 3.01 -7.52
C TYR A 243 -9.79 3.85 -7.76
N SER A 244 -8.66 3.33 -7.32
CA SER A 244 -7.34 3.76 -7.78
C SER A 244 -6.88 2.80 -8.87
N TYR A 245 -6.09 3.28 -9.84
CA TYR A 245 -5.64 2.47 -10.95
C TYR A 245 -4.21 2.80 -11.39
N ALA A 246 -3.57 1.83 -12.05
CA ALA A 246 -2.30 2.03 -12.72
C ALA A 246 -2.54 2.77 -14.05
N ASP A 247 -2.08 4.01 -14.15
CA ASP A 247 -2.34 4.89 -15.29
C ASP A 247 -1.41 4.58 -16.47
N PHE A 248 -1.60 3.39 -17.06
CA PHE A 248 -0.98 2.95 -18.31
C PHE A 248 -2.07 2.50 -19.27
N LYS A 249 -2.03 3.05 -20.49
CA LYS A 249 -3.01 2.74 -21.54
C LYS A 249 -2.38 1.90 -22.63
N ASP A 250 -3.21 1.15 -23.35
CA ASP A 250 -2.77 0.42 -24.53
C ASP A 250 -2.08 1.35 -25.54
N GLY A 251 -0.89 0.98 -25.99
CA GLY A 251 -0.04 1.77 -26.89
C GLY A 251 0.85 2.83 -26.20
N ASP A 252 0.74 3.05 -24.90
CA ASP A 252 1.65 3.95 -24.19
C ASP A 252 3.11 3.47 -24.32
N LYS A 253 4.02 4.39 -24.64
CA LYS A 253 5.44 4.11 -24.58
C LYS A 253 5.86 4.01 -23.12
N VAL A 254 6.47 2.89 -22.77
CA VAL A 254 6.88 2.62 -21.38
C VAL A 254 8.28 2.03 -21.31
N THR A 255 8.87 2.11 -20.13
CA THR A 255 10.10 1.40 -19.80
C THR A 255 9.85 0.52 -18.58
N ALA A 256 10.08 -0.78 -18.74
CA ALA A 256 9.91 -1.79 -17.69
C ALA A 256 11.25 -2.33 -17.23
N ILE A 257 11.40 -2.58 -15.90
CA ILE A 257 12.58 -3.21 -15.32
C ILE A 257 12.15 -4.48 -14.59
N GLY A 258 12.70 -5.61 -15.03
CA GLY A 258 12.35 -6.91 -14.43
C GLY A 258 13.42 -7.97 -14.67
N ILE A 259 13.13 -9.18 -14.22
CA ILE A 259 13.95 -10.38 -14.51
C ILE A 259 13.25 -11.16 -15.62
N GLN A 260 13.98 -11.47 -16.67
CA GLN A 260 13.47 -12.33 -17.74
C GLN A 260 13.35 -13.77 -17.24
N ASP A 261 12.20 -14.37 -17.44
CA ASP A 261 11.92 -15.81 -17.27
C ASP A 261 11.18 -16.30 -18.52
N GLY A 262 11.93 -16.81 -19.49
CA GLY A 262 11.42 -17.07 -20.83
C GLY A 262 10.88 -15.81 -21.49
N GLN A 263 9.58 -15.80 -21.81
CA GLN A 263 8.87 -14.65 -22.36
C GLN A 263 8.16 -13.80 -21.29
N THR A 264 8.38 -14.09 -20.02
CA THR A 264 7.73 -13.40 -18.91
C THR A 264 8.72 -12.45 -18.23
N LEU A 265 8.24 -11.27 -17.88
CA LEU A 265 8.98 -10.31 -17.07
C LEU A 265 8.51 -10.42 -15.62
N LYS A 266 9.41 -10.89 -14.76
CA LYS A 266 9.17 -11.05 -13.33
C LYS A 266 9.70 -9.87 -12.52
N LYS A 267 9.18 -9.72 -11.33
CA LYS A 267 9.62 -8.73 -10.35
C LYS A 267 11.12 -8.82 -10.09
N ALA A 268 11.83 -7.71 -10.23
CA ALA A 268 13.22 -7.58 -9.83
C ALA A 268 13.32 -7.08 -8.38
N PRO A 269 14.20 -7.63 -7.53
CA PRO A 269 14.33 -7.20 -6.14
C PRO A 269 14.93 -5.80 -6.03
N GLY A 270 14.41 -4.97 -5.10
CA GLY A 270 14.99 -3.68 -4.75
C GLY A 270 14.70 -2.53 -5.72
N MET A 271 13.77 -2.72 -6.65
CA MET A 271 13.28 -1.63 -7.51
C MET A 271 12.24 -0.80 -6.77
N THR A 272 12.19 0.49 -7.10
CA THR A 272 11.17 1.43 -6.61
C THR A 272 10.06 1.64 -7.62
N GLU A 273 10.42 1.64 -8.89
CA GLU A 273 9.49 1.69 -10.01
C GLU A 273 9.80 0.52 -10.94
N TYR A 274 8.77 -0.19 -11.35
CA TYR A 274 8.87 -1.36 -12.21
C TYR A 274 8.44 -1.05 -13.64
N LEU A 275 7.45 -0.16 -13.78
CA LEU A 275 6.93 0.31 -15.06
C LEU A 275 6.86 1.83 -15.01
N MET A 276 7.49 2.49 -15.97
CA MET A 276 7.62 3.94 -16.06
C MET A 276 7.08 4.43 -17.40
N LYS A 277 6.44 5.60 -17.41
CA LYS A 277 5.98 6.22 -18.65
C LYS A 277 7.14 6.75 -19.48
N GLY A 278 7.09 6.54 -20.78
CA GLY A 278 8.08 7.01 -21.75
C GLY A 278 9.16 5.99 -22.06
N GLU A 279 9.79 6.23 -23.22
CA GLU A 279 11.01 5.52 -23.62
C GLU A 279 12.20 6.16 -22.90
N MET A 280 12.91 5.37 -22.11
CA MET A 280 14.09 5.83 -21.35
C MET A 280 15.33 5.10 -21.84
N ASP A 281 16.46 5.79 -21.87
CA ASP A 281 17.75 5.11 -22.00
C ASP A 281 18.09 4.33 -20.72
N MET A 282 19.09 3.47 -20.83
CA MET A 282 19.50 2.57 -19.74
C MET A 282 19.86 3.34 -18.45
N GLU A 283 20.56 4.47 -18.59
CA GLU A 283 21.03 5.25 -17.43
C GLU A 283 19.87 5.90 -16.70
N THR A 284 18.95 6.51 -17.45
CA THR A 284 17.74 7.14 -16.93
C THR A 284 16.82 6.09 -16.27
N ALA A 285 16.60 4.95 -16.91
CA ALA A 285 15.80 3.87 -16.38
C ALA A 285 16.37 3.32 -15.06
N ILE A 286 17.68 3.12 -14.98
CA ILE A 286 18.36 2.69 -13.73
C ILE A 286 18.21 3.74 -12.64
N LYS A 287 18.29 5.02 -12.97
CA LYS A 287 18.18 6.12 -12.02
C LYS A 287 16.76 6.25 -11.46
N GLU A 288 15.76 6.13 -12.31
CA GLU A 288 14.35 6.31 -11.91
C GLU A 288 13.76 5.04 -11.31
N GLY A 289 14.04 3.88 -11.90
CA GLY A 289 13.56 2.60 -11.41
C GLY A 289 14.38 2.01 -10.27
N GLY A 290 15.62 2.47 -10.11
CA GLY A 290 16.54 1.99 -9.09
C GLY A 290 16.16 2.35 -7.67
N ALA A 291 16.97 1.88 -6.73
CA ALA A 291 16.72 2.02 -5.30
C ALA A 291 16.50 3.49 -4.87
N THR A 292 15.51 3.69 -4.04
CA THR A 292 15.25 4.95 -3.34
C THR A 292 16.52 5.48 -2.70
N GLY A 293 16.71 6.79 -2.76
CA GLY A 293 17.80 7.42 -2.05
C GLY A 293 17.84 7.01 -0.58
N ILE A 294 19.01 6.64 -0.10
CA ILE A 294 19.31 6.14 1.26
C ILE A 294 18.83 7.10 2.38
N GLY A 295 18.50 8.34 2.02
CA GLY A 295 18.16 9.41 2.98
C GLY A 295 17.03 9.06 3.94
N LEU A 296 15.93 8.47 3.45
CA LEU A 296 14.79 8.11 4.28
C LEU A 296 15.13 6.97 5.26
N GLN A 297 15.91 6.00 4.81
CA GLN A 297 16.35 4.87 5.62
C GLN A 297 17.33 5.30 6.71
N ILE A 298 18.30 6.20 6.39
CA ILE A 298 19.21 6.79 7.38
C ILE A 298 18.41 7.57 8.43
N PHE A 299 17.42 8.36 8.00
CA PHE A 299 16.53 9.09 8.90
C PHE A 299 15.74 8.15 9.81
N SER A 300 15.18 7.06 9.27
CA SER A 300 14.46 6.03 10.04
C SER A 300 15.37 5.37 11.08
N ILE A 301 16.62 5.04 10.73
CA ILE A 301 17.60 4.48 11.68
C ILE A 301 17.93 5.49 12.77
N ALA A 302 18.18 6.76 12.41
CA ALA A 302 18.51 7.80 13.39
C ALA A 302 17.38 8.00 14.40
N ILE A 303 16.12 8.08 13.96
CA ILE A 303 14.97 8.19 14.84
C ILE A 303 14.83 6.94 15.73
N SER A 304 15.00 5.74 15.16
CA SER A 304 14.92 4.49 15.91
C SER A 304 15.97 4.42 17.04
N LEU A 305 17.19 4.89 16.77
CA LEU A 305 18.24 4.99 17.78
C LEU A 305 17.88 5.97 18.91
N ILE A 306 17.27 7.11 18.58
CA ILE A 306 16.80 8.08 19.60
C ILE A 306 15.76 7.44 20.51
N PHE A 307 14.77 6.72 19.95
CA PHE A 307 13.76 6.02 20.75
C PHE A 307 14.34 4.89 21.59
N MET A 308 15.34 4.16 21.05
CA MET A 308 16.05 3.11 21.79
C MET A 308 16.79 3.69 23.00
N LEU A 309 17.56 4.76 22.81
CA LEU A 309 18.28 5.44 23.89
C LEU A 309 17.33 6.03 24.93
N GLY A 310 16.24 6.66 24.50
CA GLY A 310 15.19 7.17 25.37
C GLY A 310 14.52 6.07 26.22
N GLY A 311 14.27 4.91 25.61
CA GLY A 311 13.73 3.73 26.32
C GLY A 311 14.68 3.20 27.39
N VAL A 312 15.97 3.07 27.08
CA VAL A 312 17.00 2.66 28.05
C VAL A 312 17.12 3.67 29.17
N LEU A 313 17.13 4.97 28.86
CA LEU A 313 17.23 6.02 29.87
C LEU A 313 16.04 5.99 30.85
N MET A 314 14.82 5.80 30.34
CA MET A 314 13.64 5.64 31.20
C MET A 314 13.71 4.41 32.10
N PHE A 315 14.33 3.32 31.63
CA PHE A 315 14.50 2.12 32.43
C PHE A 315 15.54 2.32 33.57
N VAL A 316 16.62 3.05 33.28
CA VAL A 316 17.68 3.36 34.24
C VAL A 316 17.20 4.37 35.29
N ILE A 317 16.45 5.40 34.91
CA ILE A 317 15.95 6.43 35.86
C ILE A 317 14.85 5.89 36.79
N LYS A 318 14.14 4.81 36.38
CA LYS A 318 13.12 4.16 37.22
C LYS A 318 13.69 3.17 38.26
N ARG A 319 14.97 2.93 38.26
CA ARG A 319 15.66 2.15 39.27
C ARG A 319 16.25 3.07 40.35
#